data_da0dc5c0a616fedb7696edd6ce10775e
#
_entry.id   da0dc5c0a616fedb7696edd6ce10775e
#
_cell.length_a   1.000
_cell.length_b   1.000
_cell.length_c   1.000
_cell.angle_alpha   90.00
_cell.angle_beta   90.00
_cell.angle_gamma   90.00
#
_symmetry.space_group_name_H-M   'P 1'
#
loop_
_entity.id
_entity.type
_entity.pdbx_description
1 polymer ?
#
loop_
_entity_poly.entity_id
_entity_poly.type
_entity_poly.pdbx_seq_one_letter_code
_entity_poly.pdbx_strand_id
1 'polypeptide(L)'
;MDDNRKKMLIVVDMQNDFIDGALGTKEAAAIVENVKKKIKEYADRGDEIIFTRDTHYEDYMETNEGKHLPVPHCIEKTEGWEIAAGLEVPGAIYINKTSFGYTGWGDFDLQDVEMVGLCTDICVVSNALIIKALYPEINVKVDARCCAGVTPESHEAALATMSMCQVDIIR
;
A
#
# COMPACT_ATOMS: atom_id res chain seq x y z
N MET A 1 -23.87 -11.93 15.72
CA MET A 1 -22.69 -12.78 15.89
C MET A 1 -21.51 -11.84 15.88
N ASP A 2 -20.86 -11.63 17.01
CA ASP A 2 -19.63 -10.84 17.05
C ASP A 2 -18.57 -11.56 16.23
N ASP A 3 -18.23 -10.96 15.10
CA ASP A 3 -17.13 -11.43 14.26
C ASP A 3 -15.81 -11.10 14.99
N ASN A 4 -15.39 -12.01 15.87
CA ASN A 4 -14.19 -11.87 16.69
C ASN A 4 -12.90 -12.17 15.89
N ARG A 5 -12.98 -12.15 14.53
CA ARG A 5 -11.81 -12.28 13.68
C ARG A 5 -11.02 -10.98 13.70
N LYS A 6 -9.71 -11.08 13.91
CA LYS A 6 -8.82 -9.93 13.75
C LYS A 6 -8.92 -9.45 12.31
N LYS A 7 -9.10 -8.15 12.17
CA LYS A 7 -9.00 -7.49 10.86
C LYS A 7 -7.55 -7.14 10.58
N MET A 8 -7.23 -7.02 9.32
CA MET A 8 -5.87 -6.71 8.89
C MET A 8 -5.87 -5.43 8.07
N LEU A 9 -4.97 -4.51 8.41
CA LEU A 9 -4.70 -3.32 7.62
C LEU A 9 -3.37 -3.49 6.89
N ILE A 10 -3.39 -3.36 5.57
CA ILE A 10 -2.18 -3.29 4.76
C ILE A 10 -1.97 -1.83 4.33
N VAL A 11 -0.87 -1.25 4.81
CA VAL A 11 -0.45 0.11 4.48
C VAL A 11 0.62 0.02 3.40
N VAL A 12 0.25 0.38 2.18
CA VAL A 12 1.07 0.17 0.99
C VAL A 12 1.95 1.39 0.74
N ASP A 13 3.26 1.19 0.84
CA ASP A 13 4.32 2.08 0.36
C ASP A 13 4.17 3.56 0.78
N MET A 14 3.76 3.81 2.02
CA MET A 14 3.67 5.16 2.57
C MET A 14 5.05 5.71 2.95
N GLN A 15 5.93 5.78 1.95
CA GLN A 15 7.34 6.17 2.05
C GLN A 15 7.55 7.61 1.62
N ASN A 16 8.60 8.24 2.14
CA ASN A 16 8.87 9.66 1.90
C ASN A 16 9.01 9.99 0.41
N ASP A 17 9.67 9.15 -0.39
CA ASP A 17 9.84 9.40 -1.82
C ASP A 17 8.54 9.47 -2.61
N PHE A 18 7.50 8.78 -2.16
CA PHE A 18 6.17 8.82 -2.79
C PHE A 18 5.26 9.93 -2.26
N ILE A 19 5.60 10.54 -1.13
CA ILE A 19 4.78 11.57 -0.48
C ILE A 19 5.25 12.97 -0.86
N ASP A 20 6.49 13.29 -0.56
CA ASP A 20 7.09 14.61 -0.78
C ASP A 20 8.53 14.55 -1.34
N GLY A 21 9.07 13.35 -1.58
CA GLY A 21 10.39 13.10 -2.16
C GLY A 21 10.38 13.01 -3.68
N ALA A 22 11.24 12.13 -4.22
CA ALA A 22 11.54 12.04 -5.66
C ALA A 22 10.32 11.86 -6.58
N LEU A 23 9.30 11.12 -6.13
CA LEU A 23 8.04 10.86 -6.84
C LEU A 23 6.82 11.43 -6.10
N GLY A 24 7.02 12.38 -5.19
CA GLY A 24 5.96 12.99 -4.41
C GLY A 24 4.94 13.74 -5.25
N THR A 25 3.67 13.69 -4.80
CA THR A 25 2.56 14.42 -5.41
C THR A 25 1.74 15.12 -4.32
N LYS A 26 0.99 16.16 -4.70
CA LYS A 26 0.08 16.82 -3.78
C LYS A 26 -1.05 15.89 -3.31
N GLU A 27 -1.48 14.98 -4.16
CA GLU A 27 -2.49 13.97 -3.86
C GLU A 27 -1.98 12.98 -2.82
N ALA A 28 -0.73 12.52 -2.95
CA ALA A 28 -0.09 11.64 -1.96
C ALA A 28 0.07 12.33 -0.60
N ALA A 29 0.52 13.58 -0.57
CA ALA A 29 0.62 14.36 0.66
C ALA A 29 -0.75 14.56 1.33
N ALA A 30 -1.82 14.74 0.55
CA ALA A 30 -3.16 14.99 1.05
C ALA A 30 -3.77 13.80 1.82
N ILE A 31 -3.36 12.57 1.54
CA ILE A 31 -3.92 11.39 2.21
C ILE A 31 -3.23 11.02 3.53
N VAL A 32 -2.07 11.60 3.84
CA VAL A 32 -1.24 11.18 5.00
C VAL A 32 -2.03 11.19 6.30
N GLU A 33 -2.78 12.25 6.57
CA GLU A 33 -3.58 12.36 7.79
C GLU A 33 -4.73 11.35 7.85
N ASN A 34 -5.33 11.02 6.72
CA ASN A 34 -6.38 9.99 6.65
C ASN A 34 -5.78 8.60 6.92
N VAL A 35 -4.63 8.30 6.32
CA VAL A 35 -3.90 7.04 6.57
C VAL A 35 -3.51 6.94 8.03
N LYS A 36 -3.00 8.01 8.64
CA LYS A 36 -2.65 8.06 10.06
C LYS A 36 -3.84 7.75 10.98
N LYS A 37 -5.01 8.33 10.68
CA LYS A 37 -6.24 8.05 11.41
C LYS A 37 -6.65 6.58 11.27
N LYS A 38 -6.55 6.04 10.06
CA LYS A 38 -6.87 4.63 9.79
C LYS A 38 -5.94 3.69 10.55
N ILE A 39 -4.63 3.94 10.53
CA ILE A 39 -3.63 3.17 11.29
C ILE A 39 -3.97 3.20 12.79
N LYS A 40 -4.26 4.39 13.32
CA LYS A 40 -4.64 4.54 14.73
C LYS A 40 -5.90 3.74 15.07
N GLU A 41 -6.90 3.77 14.22
CA GLU A 41 -8.15 3.01 14.42
C GLU A 41 -7.88 1.51 14.54
N TYR A 42 -7.03 0.94 13.67
CA TYR A 42 -6.66 -0.47 13.72
C TYR A 42 -5.79 -0.80 14.93
N ALA A 43 -4.82 0.05 15.25
CA ALA A 43 -3.95 -0.13 16.43
C ALA A 43 -4.74 -0.08 17.73
N ASP A 44 -5.68 0.85 17.90
CA ASP A 44 -6.52 0.97 19.11
C ASP A 44 -7.40 -0.27 19.34
N ARG A 45 -7.78 -0.98 18.29
CA ARG A 45 -8.53 -2.25 18.38
C ARG A 45 -7.65 -3.47 18.63
N GLY A 46 -6.33 -3.34 18.49
CA GLY A 46 -5.39 -4.45 18.54
C GLY A 46 -5.43 -5.35 17.29
N ASP A 47 -5.90 -4.81 16.17
CA ASP A 47 -5.88 -5.47 14.87
C ASP A 47 -4.45 -5.54 14.30
N GLU A 48 -4.24 -6.40 13.32
CA GLU A 48 -2.93 -6.57 12.69
C GLU A 48 -2.67 -5.49 11.63
N ILE A 49 -1.44 -4.95 11.64
CA ILE A 49 -1.02 -3.91 10.69
C ILE A 49 0.25 -4.37 9.99
N ILE A 50 0.20 -4.36 8.65
CA ILE A 50 1.31 -4.71 7.79
C ILE A 50 1.67 -3.49 6.93
N PHE A 51 2.93 -3.08 6.96
CA PHE A 51 3.47 -2.07 6.06
C PHE A 51 4.23 -2.74 4.93
N THR A 52 4.00 -2.33 3.69
CA THR A 52 4.91 -2.63 2.60
C THR A 52 5.82 -1.44 2.33
N ARG A 53 7.03 -1.73 1.90
CA ARG A 53 8.00 -0.73 1.42
C ARG A 53 8.50 -1.17 0.06
N ASP A 54 8.27 -0.34 -0.94
CA ASP A 54 8.93 -0.47 -2.22
C ASP A 54 10.44 -0.32 -2.00
N THR A 55 11.23 -1.23 -2.51
CA THR A 55 12.66 -1.31 -2.16
C THR A 55 13.49 -1.52 -3.41
N HIS A 56 14.33 -0.55 -3.70
CA HIS A 56 15.30 -0.58 -4.79
C HIS A 56 16.73 -0.50 -4.25
N TYR A 57 17.68 -0.75 -5.12
CA TYR A 57 19.11 -0.78 -4.80
C TYR A 57 19.86 0.19 -5.72
N GLU A 58 21.17 0.31 -5.51
CA GLU A 58 22.03 1.24 -6.25
C GLU A 58 22.02 1.03 -7.77
N ASP A 59 21.70 -0.20 -8.21
CA ASP A 59 21.59 -0.58 -9.62
C ASP A 59 20.22 -0.27 -10.24
N TYR A 60 19.36 0.50 -9.58
CA TYR A 60 17.98 0.81 -10.02
C TYR A 60 17.92 1.20 -11.51
N MET A 61 18.83 2.06 -11.97
CA MET A 61 18.85 2.54 -13.36
C MET A 61 19.13 1.43 -14.40
N GLU A 62 19.67 0.30 -13.97
CA GLU A 62 19.94 -0.86 -14.83
C GLU A 62 18.73 -1.81 -14.90
N THR A 63 17.78 -1.66 -13.97
CA THR A 63 16.57 -2.48 -13.91
C THR A 63 15.60 -2.15 -15.04
N ASN A 64 14.65 -3.05 -15.29
CA ASN A 64 13.57 -2.78 -16.24
C ASN A 64 12.71 -1.58 -15.80
N GLU A 65 12.43 -1.45 -14.51
CA GLU A 65 11.69 -0.33 -13.96
C GLU A 65 12.44 0.99 -14.15
N GLY A 66 13.74 1.02 -13.83
CA GLY A 66 14.58 2.21 -14.01
C GLY A 66 14.69 2.67 -15.47
N LYS A 67 14.60 1.74 -16.43
CA LYS A 67 14.56 2.10 -17.86
C LYS A 67 13.24 2.72 -18.28
N HIS A 68 12.12 2.36 -17.65
CA HIS A 68 10.79 2.93 -17.92
C HIS A 68 10.54 4.21 -17.12
N LEU A 69 11.06 4.28 -15.90
CA LEU A 69 10.96 5.43 -15.00
C LEU A 69 12.37 5.79 -14.49
N PRO A 70 13.14 6.61 -15.20
CA PRO A 70 14.54 6.92 -14.87
C PRO A 70 14.65 7.92 -13.71
N VAL A 71 13.96 7.65 -12.61
CA VAL A 71 13.96 8.43 -11.37
C VAL A 71 14.27 7.49 -10.22
N PRO A 72 15.52 7.40 -9.74
CA PRO A 72 15.86 6.62 -8.57
C PRO A 72 15.01 7.04 -7.37
N HIS A 73 14.40 6.08 -6.71
CA HIS A 73 13.54 6.28 -5.56
C HIS A 73 13.54 5.05 -4.67
N CYS A 74 13.14 5.22 -3.43
CA CYS A 74 13.03 4.15 -2.44
C CYS A 74 14.28 3.24 -2.42
N ILE A 75 15.46 3.84 -2.56
CA ILE A 75 16.73 3.12 -2.43
C ILE A 75 16.89 2.71 -0.97
N GLU A 76 17.13 1.42 -0.75
CA GLU A 76 17.20 0.82 0.60
C GLU A 76 18.10 1.63 1.55
N LYS A 77 17.61 1.87 2.76
CA LYS A 77 18.30 2.62 3.83
C LYS A 77 18.52 4.11 3.56
N THR A 78 17.88 4.68 2.55
CA THR A 78 17.83 6.14 2.38
C THR A 78 16.62 6.73 3.09
N GLU A 79 16.64 8.02 3.36
CA GLU A 79 15.49 8.75 3.93
C GLU A 79 14.24 8.61 3.06
N GLY A 80 14.39 8.60 1.73
CA GLY A 80 13.29 8.42 0.78
C GLY A 80 12.59 7.06 0.89
N TRP A 81 13.33 6.03 1.28
CA TRP A 81 12.81 4.67 1.48
C TRP A 81 12.05 4.51 2.80
N GLU A 82 12.34 5.33 3.82
CA GLU A 82 11.69 5.22 5.12
C GLU A 82 10.19 5.52 5.04
N ILE A 83 9.42 4.86 5.91
CA ILE A 83 8.00 5.19 6.11
C ILE A 83 7.89 6.62 6.64
N ALA A 84 6.91 7.36 6.15
CA ALA A 84 6.69 8.74 6.55
C ALA A 84 6.49 8.86 8.07
N ALA A 85 7.12 9.89 8.65
CA ALA A 85 7.14 10.10 10.08
C ALA A 85 5.74 10.12 10.70
N GLY A 86 5.58 9.41 11.81
CA GLY A 86 4.33 9.36 12.59
C GLY A 86 3.29 8.37 12.07
N LEU A 87 3.62 7.54 11.05
CA LEU A 87 2.75 6.45 10.58
C LEU A 87 3.11 5.10 11.22
N GLU A 88 4.35 4.92 11.65
CA GLU A 88 4.80 3.66 12.23
C GLU A 88 4.15 3.38 13.58
N VAL A 89 3.85 2.12 13.83
CA VAL A 89 3.29 1.66 15.11
C VAL A 89 4.07 0.47 15.65
N PRO A 90 4.24 0.34 16.98
CA PRO A 90 4.88 -0.83 17.59
C PRO A 90 4.13 -2.12 17.24
N GLY A 91 4.89 -3.17 16.92
CA GLY A 91 4.33 -4.49 16.63
C GLY A 91 3.79 -4.69 15.21
N ALA A 92 3.85 -3.68 14.35
CA ALA A 92 3.52 -3.84 12.95
C ALA A 92 4.54 -4.73 12.22
N ILE A 93 4.08 -5.41 11.17
CA ILE A 93 4.92 -6.21 10.29
C ILE A 93 5.40 -5.31 9.13
N TYR A 94 6.67 -5.44 8.74
CA TYR A 94 7.24 -4.69 7.62
C TYR A 94 7.70 -5.66 6.53
N ILE A 95 7.22 -5.44 5.30
CA ILE A 95 7.57 -6.22 4.12
C ILE A 95 8.31 -5.32 3.14
N ASN A 96 9.55 -5.65 2.82
CA ASN A 96 10.28 -5.03 1.72
C ASN A 96 9.98 -5.81 0.44
N LYS A 97 9.49 -5.14 -0.58
CA LYS A 97 9.18 -5.73 -1.87
C LYS A 97 9.97 -5.04 -2.98
N THR A 98 10.38 -5.80 -3.97
CA THR A 98 11.17 -5.32 -5.11
C THR A 98 10.36 -5.25 -6.41
N SER A 99 9.04 -5.34 -6.28
CA SER A 99 8.07 -5.28 -7.38
C SER A 99 6.81 -4.57 -6.91
N PHE A 100 5.95 -4.16 -7.84
CA PHE A 100 4.73 -3.43 -7.50
C PHE A 100 3.82 -4.22 -6.56
N GLY A 101 3.52 -5.48 -6.89
CA GLY A 101 2.83 -6.40 -6.01
C GLY A 101 3.81 -7.32 -5.29
N TYR A 102 3.50 -7.65 -4.04
CA TYR A 102 4.28 -8.61 -3.28
C TYR A 102 3.78 -10.03 -3.55
N THR A 103 4.66 -10.92 -3.97
CA THR A 103 4.30 -12.31 -4.34
C THR A 103 4.24 -13.28 -3.16
N GLY A 104 4.75 -12.87 -2.00
CA GLY A 104 4.82 -13.70 -0.80
C GLY A 104 3.57 -13.65 0.09
N TRP A 105 2.45 -13.08 -0.37
CA TRP A 105 1.22 -13.05 0.43
C TRP A 105 0.71 -14.44 0.81
N GLY A 106 1.01 -15.47 0.02
CA GLY A 106 0.64 -16.84 0.32
C GLY A 106 1.27 -17.44 1.59
N ASP A 107 2.29 -16.79 2.15
CA ASP A 107 2.93 -17.21 3.40
C ASP A 107 2.23 -16.65 4.64
N PHE A 108 1.21 -15.80 4.46
CA PHE A 108 0.44 -15.18 5.53
C PHE A 108 -0.92 -15.87 5.68
N ASP A 109 -1.41 -15.97 6.89
CA ASP A 109 -2.79 -16.38 7.18
C ASP A 109 -3.71 -15.15 7.10
N LEU A 110 -3.92 -14.65 5.85
CA LEU A 110 -4.73 -13.47 5.63
C LEU A 110 -6.21 -13.73 5.94
N GLN A 111 -6.76 -12.87 6.75
CA GLN A 111 -8.20 -12.76 7.00
C GLN A 111 -8.77 -11.62 6.15
N ASP A 112 -9.94 -11.08 6.50
CA ASP A 112 -10.48 -9.90 5.83
C ASP A 112 -9.50 -8.73 5.93
N VAL A 113 -9.14 -8.17 4.77
CA VAL A 113 -8.08 -7.16 4.60
C VAL A 113 -8.68 -5.83 4.18
N GLU A 114 -8.22 -4.75 4.81
CA GLU A 114 -8.39 -3.39 4.29
C GLU A 114 -7.03 -2.86 3.84
N MET A 115 -7.00 -2.19 2.68
CA MET A 115 -5.78 -1.63 2.10
C MET A 115 -5.88 -0.13 1.97
N VAL A 116 -4.78 0.55 2.26
CA VAL A 116 -4.58 1.99 2.12
C VAL A 116 -3.18 2.26 1.57
N GLY A 117 -2.93 3.44 1.06
CA GLY A 117 -1.59 3.89 0.67
C GLY A 117 -1.42 4.20 -0.81
N LEU A 118 -0.22 3.96 -1.30
CA LEU A 118 0.31 4.48 -2.57
C LEU A 118 0.92 3.39 -3.46
N CYS A 119 0.89 3.56 -4.76
CA CYS A 119 -0.10 4.37 -5.46
C CYS A 119 -1.30 3.49 -5.78
N THR A 120 -2.49 4.04 -5.78
CA THR A 120 -3.73 3.31 -6.07
C THR A 120 -3.63 2.49 -7.35
N ASP A 121 -3.09 3.10 -8.39
CA ASP A 121 -2.99 2.60 -9.77
C ASP A 121 -1.75 1.74 -10.05
N ILE A 122 -0.88 1.54 -9.06
CA ILE A 122 0.34 0.74 -9.20
C ILE A 122 0.41 -0.34 -8.10
N CYS A 123 0.94 0.00 -6.92
CA CYS A 123 1.20 -0.98 -5.87
C CYS A 123 -0.08 -1.42 -5.15
N VAL A 124 -1.07 -0.54 -4.95
CA VAL A 124 -2.33 -0.91 -4.29
C VAL A 124 -3.12 -1.90 -5.14
N VAL A 125 -3.40 -1.57 -6.40
CA VAL A 125 -4.14 -2.46 -7.30
C VAL A 125 -3.42 -3.79 -7.50
N SER A 126 -2.09 -3.77 -7.66
CA SER A 126 -1.28 -4.99 -7.84
C SER A 126 -1.41 -5.93 -6.64
N ASN A 127 -1.26 -5.41 -5.41
CA ASN A 127 -1.40 -6.22 -4.21
C ASN A 127 -2.83 -6.70 -3.98
N ALA A 128 -3.83 -5.85 -4.21
CA ALA A 128 -5.23 -6.23 -4.05
C ALA A 128 -5.61 -7.41 -4.96
N LEU A 129 -5.18 -7.37 -6.23
CA LEU A 129 -5.49 -8.44 -7.18
C LEU A 129 -4.72 -9.74 -6.90
N ILE A 130 -3.46 -9.65 -6.45
CA ILE A 130 -2.69 -10.83 -6.01
C ILE A 130 -3.37 -11.48 -4.80
N ILE A 131 -3.76 -10.69 -3.80
CA ILE A 131 -4.45 -11.21 -2.61
C ILE A 131 -5.79 -11.86 -3.00
N LYS A 132 -6.58 -11.21 -3.88
CA LYS A 132 -7.82 -11.83 -4.39
C LYS A 132 -7.59 -13.13 -5.15
N ALA A 133 -6.47 -13.25 -5.85
CA ALA A 133 -6.13 -14.49 -6.56
C ALA A 133 -5.72 -15.62 -5.62
N LEU A 134 -4.98 -15.31 -4.56
CA LEU A 134 -4.53 -16.27 -3.55
C LEU A 134 -5.64 -16.67 -2.57
N TYR A 135 -6.48 -15.71 -2.20
CA TYR A 135 -7.54 -15.85 -1.19
C TYR A 135 -8.89 -15.37 -1.75
N PRO A 136 -9.51 -16.10 -2.67
CA PRO A 136 -10.73 -15.64 -3.34
C PRO A 136 -11.93 -15.46 -2.41
N GLU A 137 -11.91 -16.12 -1.25
CA GLU A 137 -13.05 -16.12 -0.31
C GLU A 137 -12.96 -15.05 0.78
N ILE A 138 -11.82 -14.37 0.95
CA ILE A 138 -11.74 -13.27 1.92
C ILE A 138 -12.27 -11.96 1.34
N ASN A 139 -12.76 -11.07 2.23
CA ASN A 139 -13.11 -9.72 1.83
C ASN A 139 -11.85 -8.86 1.73
N VAL A 140 -11.65 -8.25 0.57
CA VAL A 140 -10.60 -7.26 0.35
C VAL A 140 -11.27 -5.91 0.14
N LYS A 141 -10.88 -4.91 0.93
CA LYS A 141 -11.39 -3.55 0.87
C LYS A 141 -10.27 -2.58 0.56
N VAL A 142 -10.57 -1.52 -0.16
CA VAL A 142 -9.67 -0.39 -0.39
C VAL A 142 -10.39 0.89 0.01
N ASP A 143 -9.80 1.66 0.93
CA ASP A 143 -10.35 2.97 1.29
C ASP A 143 -9.78 4.05 0.35
N ALA A 144 -10.60 4.48 -0.59
CA ALA A 144 -10.21 5.46 -1.61
C ALA A 144 -9.79 6.81 -1.01
N ARG A 145 -10.29 7.16 0.18
CA ARG A 145 -9.92 8.40 0.89
C ARG A 145 -8.52 8.33 1.50
N CYS A 146 -7.98 7.13 1.61
CA CYS A 146 -6.66 6.82 2.14
C CYS A 146 -5.70 6.33 1.04
N CYS A 147 -6.04 6.54 -0.22
CA CYS A 147 -5.22 6.19 -1.38
C CYS A 147 -5.08 7.38 -2.33
N ALA A 148 -3.98 7.41 -3.07
CA ALA A 148 -3.76 8.35 -4.16
C ALA A 148 -3.06 7.66 -5.33
N GLY A 149 -3.45 7.98 -6.55
CA GLY A 149 -2.80 7.52 -7.77
C GLY A 149 -1.75 8.50 -8.27
N VAL A 150 -1.09 8.14 -9.34
CA VAL A 150 -0.16 9.05 -10.06
C VAL A 150 -0.92 10.27 -10.56
N THR A 151 -2.15 10.07 -11.05
CA THR A 151 -3.10 11.13 -11.37
C THR A 151 -4.47 10.82 -10.79
N PRO A 152 -5.37 11.83 -10.62
CA PRO A 152 -6.76 11.56 -10.22
C PRO A 152 -7.49 10.61 -11.17
N GLU A 153 -7.23 10.70 -12.47
CA GLU A 153 -7.85 9.86 -13.49
C GLU A 153 -7.41 8.40 -13.37
N SER A 154 -6.10 8.15 -13.21
CA SER A 154 -5.59 6.79 -13.05
C SER A 154 -5.98 6.18 -11.70
N HIS A 155 -6.11 6.99 -10.65
CA HIS A 155 -6.68 6.58 -9.37
C HIS A 155 -8.10 6.02 -9.54
N GLU A 156 -9.00 6.77 -10.17
CA GLU A 156 -10.38 6.32 -10.39
C GLU A 156 -10.46 5.09 -11.32
N ALA A 157 -9.60 5.02 -12.34
CA ALA A 157 -9.52 3.85 -13.22
C ALA A 157 -9.12 2.58 -12.45
N ALA A 158 -8.15 2.68 -11.54
CA ALA A 158 -7.72 1.57 -10.71
C ALA A 158 -8.83 1.13 -9.73
N LEU A 159 -9.52 2.08 -9.09
CA LEU A 159 -10.65 1.79 -8.20
C LEU A 159 -11.77 1.08 -8.97
N ALA A 160 -12.08 1.52 -10.18
CA ALA A 160 -13.09 0.87 -11.02
C ALA A 160 -12.67 -0.56 -11.37
N THR A 161 -11.42 -0.78 -11.75
CA THR A 161 -10.87 -2.12 -12.05
C THR A 161 -10.95 -3.03 -10.83
N MET A 162 -10.51 -2.57 -9.67
CA MET A 162 -10.57 -3.34 -8.43
C MET A 162 -12.01 -3.72 -8.05
N SER A 163 -12.95 -2.78 -8.21
CA SER A 163 -14.36 -3.06 -7.96
C SER A 163 -14.92 -4.16 -8.86
N MET A 164 -14.54 -4.18 -10.15
CA MET A 164 -14.93 -5.26 -11.06
C MET A 164 -14.33 -6.60 -10.68
N CYS A 165 -13.17 -6.61 -9.99
CA CYS A 165 -12.53 -7.79 -9.45
C CYS A 165 -12.97 -8.15 -8.02
N GLN A 166 -14.12 -7.63 -7.57
CA GLN A 166 -14.72 -7.91 -6.27
C GLN A 166 -13.90 -7.41 -5.07
N VAL A 167 -13.20 -6.32 -5.24
CA VAL A 167 -12.62 -5.54 -4.14
C VAL A 167 -13.65 -4.47 -3.75
N ASP A 168 -13.99 -4.39 -2.48
CA ASP A 168 -14.92 -3.39 -1.94
C ASP A 168 -14.23 -2.02 -1.85
N ILE A 169 -14.77 -1.02 -2.53
CA ILE A 169 -14.24 0.34 -2.50
C ILE A 169 -15.00 1.18 -1.48
N ILE A 170 -14.30 1.65 -0.44
CA ILE A 170 -14.82 2.61 0.54
C ILE A 170 -14.56 4.02 0.00
N ARG A 171 -15.60 4.85 -0.05
CA ARG A 171 -15.53 6.25 -0.52
C ARG A 171 -15.91 7.27 0.54
#